data_bc30c5253731726474fd930c5cd1b84b
#
_entry.id   bc30c5253731726474fd930c5cd1b84b
#
_cell.length_a   1.000
_cell.length_b   1.000
_cell.length_c   1.000
_cell.angle_alpha   90.00
_cell.angle_beta   90.00
_cell.angle_gamma   90.00
#
_symmetry.space_group_name_H-M   'P 1'
#
loop_
_entity.id
_entity.type
_entity.pdbx_description
1 polymer ?
#
loop_
_entity_poly.entity_id
_entity_poly.type
_entity_poly.pdbx_seq_one_letter_code
_entity_poly.pdbx_strand_id
1 'polypeptide(L)'
;MTRQNIIGKLTLAAGLAVGISMAVAAGNISAAVTLPTTPSTTIKPVTPRLPVMDQDILMPRSPAPGNPAVATVNGEALSKEHFLNSLLRLNGLGLLEKWIQLTVLKQACVKAGLHVGKEQIDAAEQGVLNQLAAQHIPAKQRIPVLEKLLARKGESLAEFRMALARTTYMLALAKGHVHITDADVEMAYKSNFGPKVEVRDIVVSSFDDAATVRHLIMDKHENPAIVAQQHSINTQNAANGGLEIIPLEDKALPKILLDTAAELQPNELSAAVPINGTLHLLWLVKKVPASKVPLSKVRDGLKADLLNQGELQWGQIELNRLVAQSKITIDNPILNQEFAALREAYAEQAQAMRNEQKAQQSNATTAPATKPHESPAK
;
A
#
# COMPACT_ATOMS: atom_id res chain seq x y z
N MET A 1 -26.13 -0.82 22.90
CA MET A 1 -24.90 -0.21 22.34
C MET A 1 -24.16 -1.28 21.59
N THR A 2 -24.27 -1.25 20.29
CA THR A 2 -24.02 -2.35 19.35
C THR A 2 -22.56 -2.45 18.96
N ARG A 3 -22.07 -3.67 18.78
CA ARG A 3 -20.69 -4.08 18.42
C ARG A 3 -20.06 -3.39 17.18
N GLN A 4 -20.80 -2.57 16.46
CA GLN A 4 -20.33 -1.88 15.23
C GLN A 4 -19.51 -0.60 15.50
N ASN A 5 -19.52 -0.02 16.70
CA ASN A 5 -18.79 1.23 17.00
C ASN A 5 -17.32 1.05 17.47
N ILE A 6 -16.84 -0.19 17.62
CA ILE A 6 -15.49 -0.46 18.12
C ILE A 6 -14.44 -0.39 16.99
N ILE A 7 -14.85 -0.64 15.75
CA ILE A 7 -13.94 -0.75 14.59
C ILE A 7 -13.54 0.63 14.03
N GLY A 8 -14.41 1.64 14.17
CA GLY A 8 -14.18 2.98 13.61
C GLY A 8 -13.17 3.87 14.37
N LYS A 9 -12.73 3.49 15.57
CA LYS A 9 -11.77 4.28 16.38
C LYS A 9 -10.33 3.78 16.33
N LEU A 10 -10.06 2.66 15.66
CA LEU A 10 -8.71 2.11 15.48
C LEU A 10 -7.87 2.87 14.44
N THR A 11 -8.48 3.71 13.66
CA THR A 11 -7.86 4.33 12.48
C THR A 11 -7.08 5.61 12.78
N LEU A 12 -7.26 6.25 13.93
CA LEU A 12 -6.65 7.56 14.18
C LEU A 12 -5.30 7.53 14.92
N ALA A 13 -4.85 6.37 15.39
CA ALA A 13 -3.62 6.27 16.17
C ALA A 13 -2.58 5.31 15.57
N ALA A 14 -2.82 4.78 14.38
CA ALA A 14 -1.98 3.76 13.75
C ALA A 14 -0.79 4.33 12.94
N GLY A 15 -0.44 5.60 13.12
CA GLY A 15 0.75 6.21 12.49
C GLY A 15 2.08 5.61 12.96
N LEU A 16 2.10 4.69 13.87
CA LEU A 16 3.31 4.12 14.47
C LEU A 16 3.52 2.66 14.14
N ALA A 17 2.89 2.11 13.16
CA ALA A 17 3.12 0.72 12.91
C ALA A 17 3.19 0.43 11.44
N VAL A 18 4.28 -0.20 11.06
CA VAL A 18 4.20 -1.39 10.21
C VAL A 18 2.91 -1.41 9.43
N GLY A 19 2.93 -1.27 8.14
CA GLY A 19 1.80 -1.28 7.20
C GLY A 19 0.64 -2.20 7.57
N ILE A 20 -0.03 -1.90 8.69
CA ILE A 20 -1.30 -2.47 9.06
C ILE A 20 -2.35 -1.60 8.37
N SER A 21 -2.43 -1.70 7.04
CA SER A 21 -3.63 -1.28 6.33
C SER A 21 -4.77 -2.17 6.76
N MET A 22 -5.43 -1.82 7.87
CA MET A 22 -6.82 -2.19 8.02
C MET A 22 -7.58 -1.31 7.03
N ALA A 23 -7.95 -1.87 5.89
CA ALA A 23 -9.03 -1.35 5.09
C ALA A 23 -10.32 -1.50 5.90
N VAL A 24 -10.59 -0.51 6.72
CA VAL A 24 -11.92 -0.23 7.24
C VAL A 24 -12.28 1.12 6.64
N ALA A 25 -13.39 1.15 5.92
CA ALA A 25 -13.97 2.31 5.30
C ALA A 25 -14.02 3.51 6.25
N ALA A 26 -13.02 4.35 6.20
CA ALA A 26 -12.98 5.69 6.74
C ALA A 26 -11.78 6.39 6.11
N GLY A 27 -12.06 7.25 5.15
CA GLY A 27 -11.23 8.32 4.63
C GLY A 27 -9.75 8.01 4.40
N ASN A 28 -9.38 7.65 3.17
CA ASN A 28 -8.00 7.75 2.72
C ASN A 28 -7.52 9.18 2.95
N ILE A 29 -6.59 9.36 3.90
CA ILE A 29 -5.81 10.59 4.00
C ILE A 29 -4.74 10.46 2.91
N SER A 30 -5.07 10.90 1.70
CA SER A 30 -4.09 11.09 0.63
C SER A 30 -3.65 12.55 0.67
N ALA A 31 -2.70 12.86 1.54
CA ALA A 31 -1.92 14.08 1.35
C ALA A 31 -0.94 13.78 0.22
N ALA A 32 -1.26 14.26 -0.98
CA ALA A 32 -0.41 14.12 -2.14
C ALA A 32 0.84 14.99 -1.97
N VAL A 33 1.92 14.34 -1.57
CA VAL A 33 3.22 14.77 -2.04
C VAL A 33 3.29 14.34 -3.50
N THR A 34 3.21 15.29 -4.42
CA THR A 34 3.32 15.08 -5.85
C THR A 34 4.66 14.43 -6.18
N LEU A 35 4.66 13.10 -6.26
CA LEU A 35 5.63 12.38 -7.07
C LEU A 35 5.09 12.39 -8.50
N PRO A 36 5.95 12.50 -9.54
CA PRO A 36 5.51 12.41 -10.92
C PRO A 36 4.77 11.07 -11.10
N THR A 37 3.49 11.16 -11.40
CA THR A 37 2.63 10.02 -11.71
C THR A 37 3.14 9.37 -12.98
N THR A 38 3.77 8.23 -12.84
CA THR A 38 3.92 7.31 -13.96
C THR A 38 2.54 6.76 -14.32
N PRO A 39 2.18 6.74 -15.61
CA PRO A 39 0.90 6.19 -16.04
C PRO A 39 0.81 4.72 -15.60
N SER A 40 -0.29 4.38 -14.94
CA SER A 40 -0.59 3.01 -14.50
C SER A 40 -0.94 2.19 -15.75
N THR A 41 0.09 1.68 -16.41
CA THR A 41 -0.09 0.69 -17.46
C THR A 41 -0.46 -0.62 -16.77
N THR A 42 -1.59 -1.17 -17.11
CA THR A 42 -2.04 -2.50 -16.65
C THR A 42 -1.06 -3.55 -17.19
N ILE A 43 0.04 -3.76 -16.50
CA ILE A 43 0.96 -4.85 -16.78
C ILE A 43 0.26 -6.09 -16.24
N LYS A 44 -0.13 -7.01 -17.15
CA LYS A 44 -0.45 -8.39 -16.72
C LYS A 44 0.70 -8.84 -15.83
N PRO A 45 0.44 -9.31 -14.60
CA PRO A 45 1.50 -9.81 -13.76
C PRO A 45 2.20 -10.92 -14.54
N VAL A 46 3.40 -10.63 -15.02
CA VAL A 46 4.32 -11.65 -15.46
C VAL A 46 4.72 -12.35 -14.17
N THR A 47 4.05 -13.44 -13.84
CA THR A 47 4.51 -14.34 -12.80
C THR A 47 5.92 -14.74 -13.23
N PRO A 48 6.97 -14.34 -12.50
CA PRO A 48 8.30 -14.82 -12.82
C PRO A 48 8.21 -16.34 -12.83
N ARG A 49 8.60 -16.98 -13.94
CA ARG A 49 8.79 -18.42 -13.94
C ARG A 49 9.89 -18.68 -12.93
N LEU A 50 9.48 -19.00 -11.71
CA LEU A 50 10.39 -19.54 -10.73
C LEU A 50 11.08 -20.74 -11.40
N PRO A 51 12.41 -20.89 -11.25
CA PRO A 51 13.11 -22.07 -11.72
C PRO A 51 12.32 -23.28 -11.22
N VAL A 52 12.13 -24.28 -12.09
CA VAL A 52 11.40 -25.50 -11.74
C VAL A 52 11.99 -26.03 -10.45
N MET A 53 11.30 -25.79 -9.33
CA MET A 53 11.73 -26.30 -8.04
C MET A 53 11.66 -27.82 -8.14
N ASP A 54 12.79 -28.47 -7.98
CA ASP A 54 12.85 -29.91 -7.82
C ASP A 54 11.91 -30.26 -6.66
N GLN A 55 10.77 -30.90 -6.96
CA GLN A 55 9.75 -31.24 -5.96
C GLN A 55 10.33 -32.06 -4.81
N ASP A 56 11.40 -32.80 -5.08
CA ASP A 56 12.14 -33.57 -4.09
C ASP A 56 12.81 -32.71 -2.99
N ILE A 57 13.05 -31.44 -3.25
CA ILE A 57 13.70 -30.55 -2.27
C ILE A 57 12.79 -30.23 -1.07
N LEU A 58 11.49 -30.23 -1.28
CA LEU A 58 10.50 -29.89 -0.23
C LEU A 58 9.89 -31.12 0.45
N MET A 59 10.08 -32.31 -0.11
CA MET A 59 9.55 -33.54 0.48
C MET A 59 10.36 -33.95 1.71
N PRO A 60 9.72 -34.45 2.81
CA PRO A 60 10.42 -34.94 3.98
C PRO A 60 11.43 -36.02 3.62
N ARG A 61 12.60 -35.98 4.24
CA ARG A 61 13.66 -36.98 4.07
C ARG A 61 14.16 -37.49 5.41
N SER A 62 14.52 -38.76 5.45
CA SER A 62 15.21 -39.33 6.61
C SER A 62 16.63 -38.74 6.75
N PRO A 63 17.15 -38.56 7.97
CA PRO A 63 18.52 -38.11 8.19
C PRO A 63 19.52 -39.16 7.71
N ALA A 64 20.67 -38.71 7.22
CA ALA A 64 21.79 -39.62 6.99
C ALA A 64 22.24 -40.26 8.32
N PRO A 65 22.86 -41.47 8.28
CA PRO A 65 23.36 -42.13 9.50
C PRO A 65 24.24 -41.20 10.36
N GLY A 66 23.88 -41.03 11.64
CA GLY A 66 24.58 -40.13 12.56
C GLY A 66 24.13 -38.67 12.54
N ASN A 67 23.26 -38.23 11.60
CA ASN A 67 22.78 -36.87 11.59
C ASN A 67 21.52 -36.72 12.46
N PRO A 68 21.32 -35.52 13.08
CA PRO A 68 20.19 -35.30 13.97
C PRO A 68 18.86 -35.24 13.21
N ALA A 69 17.83 -35.80 13.83
CA ALA A 69 16.46 -35.62 13.40
C ALA A 69 15.88 -34.29 13.95
N VAL A 70 14.94 -33.68 13.21
CA VAL A 70 14.14 -32.57 13.69
C VAL A 70 12.87 -33.07 14.40
N ALA A 71 12.33 -34.20 13.95
CA ALA A 71 11.16 -34.85 14.52
C ALA A 71 11.18 -36.34 14.15
N THR A 72 10.32 -37.15 14.82
CA THR A 72 10.06 -38.54 14.48
C THR A 72 8.54 -38.75 14.38
N VAL A 73 8.08 -39.33 13.29
CA VAL A 73 6.67 -39.60 13.05
C VAL A 73 6.49 -41.11 12.83
N ASN A 74 5.76 -41.78 13.69
CA ASN A 74 5.51 -43.22 13.62
C ASN A 74 6.81 -44.08 13.52
N GLY A 75 7.90 -43.62 14.18
CA GLY A 75 9.21 -44.28 14.13
C GLY A 75 10.12 -43.83 12.96
N GLU A 76 9.60 -43.07 12.00
CA GLU A 76 10.39 -42.50 10.91
C GLU A 76 10.98 -41.15 11.30
N ALA A 77 12.31 -41.03 11.28
CA ALA A 77 13.02 -39.80 11.62
C ALA A 77 13.04 -38.83 10.43
N LEU A 78 12.80 -37.56 10.69
CA LEU A 78 12.86 -36.47 9.70
C LEU A 78 14.18 -35.70 9.83
N SER A 79 14.88 -35.51 8.71
CA SER A 79 16.19 -34.86 8.67
C SER A 79 16.11 -33.38 9.08
N LYS A 80 16.85 -33.00 10.13
CA LYS A 80 16.99 -31.61 10.57
C LYS A 80 17.66 -30.74 9.49
N GLU A 81 18.70 -31.24 8.84
CA GLU A 81 19.41 -30.52 7.77
C GLU A 81 18.48 -30.21 6.60
N HIS A 82 17.76 -31.25 6.14
CA HIS A 82 16.83 -31.08 5.03
C HIS A 82 15.70 -30.10 5.40
N PHE A 83 15.16 -30.19 6.59
CA PHE A 83 14.17 -29.23 7.10
C PHE A 83 14.69 -27.79 7.09
N LEU A 84 15.89 -27.53 7.58
CA LEU A 84 16.48 -26.19 7.59
C LEU A 84 16.74 -25.67 6.18
N ASN A 85 17.22 -26.52 5.27
CA ASN A 85 17.42 -26.14 3.87
C ASN A 85 16.09 -25.80 3.17
N SER A 86 15.03 -26.59 3.42
CA SER A 86 13.68 -26.29 2.93
C SER A 86 13.15 -24.96 3.49
N LEU A 87 13.35 -24.72 4.78
CA LEU A 87 12.97 -23.47 5.42
C LEU A 87 13.69 -22.25 4.81
N LEU A 88 14.99 -22.38 4.51
CA LEU A 88 15.76 -21.32 3.82
C LEU A 88 15.19 -21.03 2.44
N ARG A 89 14.83 -22.06 1.67
CA ARG A 89 14.21 -21.87 0.34
C ARG A 89 12.83 -21.24 0.40
N LEU A 90 12.00 -21.65 1.36
CA LEU A 90 10.62 -21.16 1.47
C LEU A 90 10.52 -19.73 2.01
N ASN A 91 11.32 -19.41 3.04
CA ASN A 91 11.16 -18.15 3.79
C ASN A 91 12.49 -17.40 4.03
N GLY A 92 13.64 -18.01 3.70
CA GLY A 92 14.94 -17.48 4.07
C GLY A 92 15.26 -16.14 3.43
N LEU A 93 14.90 -15.95 2.16
CA LEU A 93 15.18 -14.71 1.44
C LEU A 93 14.42 -13.53 2.05
N GLY A 94 13.13 -13.69 2.35
CA GLY A 94 12.34 -12.62 2.96
C GLY A 94 12.82 -12.25 4.36
N LEU A 95 13.31 -13.22 5.16
CA LEU A 95 13.90 -12.93 6.45
C LEU A 95 15.27 -12.24 6.31
N LEU A 96 16.09 -12.70 5.37
CA LEU A 96 17.40 -12.09 5.10
C LEU A 96 17.26 -10.63 4.66
N GLU A 97 16.30 -10.34 3.79
CA GLU A 97 16.00 -8.96 3.36
C GLU A 97 15.66 -8.06 4.55
N LYS A 98 14.79 -8.53 5.46
CA LYS A 98 14.45 -7.80 6.69
C LYS A 98 15.71 -7.54 7.55
N TRP A 99 16.61 -8.49 7.65
CA TRP A 99 17.85 -8.35 8.40
C TRP A 99 18.83 -7.37 7.73
N ILE A 100 18.94 -7.40 6.42
CA ILE A 100 19.74 -6.43 5.64
C ILE A 100 19.23 -5.03 5.90
N GLN A 101 17.92 -4.81 5.77
CA GLN A 101 17.29 -3.51 6.02
C GLN A 101 17.58 -3.00 7.44
N LEU A 102 17.38 -3.84 8.45
CA LEU A 102 17.68 -3.49 9.85
C LEU A 102 19.16 -3.16 10.07
N THR A 103 20.06 -3.94 9.46
CA THR A 103 21.51 -3.74 9.59
C THR A 103 21.93 -2.42 8.97
N VAL A 104 21.45 -2.12 7.76
CA VAL A 104 21.76 -0.87 7.05
C VAL A 104 21.21 0.34 7.79
N LEU A 105 19.98 0.27 8.31
CA LEU A 105 19.39 1.33 9.12
C LEU A 105 20.17 1.58 10.42
N LYS A 106 20.54 0.50 11.12
CA LYS A 106 21.36 0.59 12.34
C LYS A 106 22.70 1.26 12.06
N GLN A 107 23.37 0.87 10.97
CA GLN A 107 24.65 1.47 10.57
C GLN A 107 24.48 2.96 10.23
N ALA A 108 23.42 3.32 9.53
CA ALA A 108 23.10 4.71 9.20
C ALA A 108 22.84 5.56 10.45
N CYS A 109 22.07 5.06 11.42
CA CYS A 109 21.86 5.73 12.70
C CYS A 109 23.17 5.95 13.46
N VAL A 110 24.03 4.92 13.56
CA VAL A 110 25.34 5.03 14.21
C VAL A 110 26.19 6.10 13.51
N LYS A 111 26.25 6.08 12.18
CA LYS A 111 26.98 7.07 11.38
C LYS A 111 26.46 8.50 11.58
N ALA A 112 25.15 8.66 11.79
CA ALA A 112 24.52 9.94 12.10
C ALA A 112 24.62 10.36 13.58
N GLY A 113 25.27 9.56 14.43
CA GLY A 113 25.36 9.82 15.88
C GLY A 113 24.02 9.59 16.62
N LEU A 114 23.08 8.90 16.01
CA LEU A 114 21.77 8.61 16.60
C LEU A 114 21.80 7.30 17.37
N HIS A 115 21.31 7.33 18.61
CA HIS A 115 21.23 6.16 19.47
C HIS A 115 19.81 5.58 19.44
N VAL A 116 19.66 4.45 18.77
CA VAL A 116 18.43 3.64 18.77
C VAL A 116 18.76 2.28 19.36
N GLY A 117 18.29 2.03 20.57
CA GLY A 117 18.52 0.80 21.31
C GLY A 117 17.21 0.08 21.66
N LYS A 118 17.34 -0.92 22.51
CA LYS A 118 16.20 -1.71 22.99
C LYS A 118 15.11 -0.85 23.62
N GLU A 119 15.47 0.17 24.38
CA GLU A 119 14.53 1.04 25.10
C GLU A 119 13.56 1.78 24.15
N GLN A 120 14.07 2.30 23.03
CA GLN A 120 13.25 3.00 22.05
C GLN A 120 12.29 2.03 21.32
N ILE A 121 12.74 0.80 21.05
CA ILE A 121 11.91 -0.24 20.43
C ILE A 121 10.85 -0.73 21.43
N ASP A 122 11.21 -0.96 22.68
CA ASP A 122 10.25 -1.33 23.74
C ASP A 122 9.22 -0.22 23.98
N ALA A 123 9.64 1.05 23.94
CA ALA A 123 8.72 2.19 24.03
C ALA A 123 7.72 2.24 22.86
N ALA A 124 8.18 1.93 21.64
CA ALA A 124 7.31 1.84 20.47
C ALA A 124 6.31 0.67 20.61
N GLU A 125 6.74 -0.52 21.11
CA GLU A 125 5.83 -1.64 21.42
C GLU A 125 4.80 -1.25 22.48
N GLN A 126 5.22 -0.57 23.54
CA GLN A 126 4.33 -0.05 24.57
C GLN A 126 3.31 0.94 23.98
N GLY A 127 3.72 1.78 23.02
CA GLY A 127 2.82 2.67 22.30
C GLY A 127 1.66 1.91 21.65
N VAL A 128 1.95 0.82 20.97
CA VAL A 128 0.92 -0.06 20.36
C VAL A 128 0.03 -0.71 21.43
N LEU A 129 0.61 -1.22 22.50
CA LEU A 129 -0.16 -1.82 23.60
C LEU A 129 -1.04 -0.79 24.33
N ASN A 130 -0.62 0.48 24.41
CA ASN A 130 -1.43 1.56 24.97
C ASN A 130 -2.64 1.91 24.10
N GLN A 131 -2.54 1.76 22.76
CA GLN A 131 -3.70 1.90 21.87
C GLN A 131 -4.76 0.82 22.16
N LEU A 132 -4.34 -0.41 22.44
CA LEU A 132 -5.24 -1.47 22.88
C LEU A 132 -5.85 -1.17 24.26
N ALA A 133 -5.08 -0.52 25.17
CA ALA A 133 -5.60 -0.05 26.45
C ALA A 133 -6.69 1.00 26.28
N ALA A 134 -6.52 1.94 25.35
CA ALA A 134 -7.53 2.97 25.04
C ALA A 134 -8.86 2.34 24.54
N GLN A 135 -8.83 1.10 24.06
CA GLN A 135 -10.02 0.32 23.70
C GLN A 135 -10.58 -0.53 24.84
N HIS A 136 -10.16 -0.25 26.07
CA HIS A 136 -10.58 -0.97 27.27
C HIS A 136 -10.16 -2.46 27.32
N ILE A 137 -9.10 -2.83 26.57
CA ILE A 137 -8.54 -4.19 26.61
C ILE A 137 -7.65 -4.31 27.86
N PRO A 138 -7.95 -5.28 28.78
CA PRO A 138 -7.18 -5.50 30.00
C PRO A 138 -5.70 -5.81 29.69
N ALA A 139 -4.79 -5.36 30.54
CA ALA A 139 -3.34 -5.49 30.32
C ALA A 139 -2.90 -6.93 30.00
N LYS A 140 -3.42 -7.92 30.72
CA LYS A 140 -3.12 -9.34 30.50
C LYS A 140 -3.59 -9.89 29.13
N GLN A 141 -4.54 -9.22 28.48
CA GLN A 141 -5.11 -9.65 27.20
C GLN A 141 -4.51 -8.92 25.99
N ARG A 142 -3.71 -7.85 26.19
CA ARG A 142 -3.21 -7.02 25.08
C ARG A 142 -2.30 -7.78 24.15
N ILE A 143 -1.33 -8.53 24.66
CA ILE A 143 -0.45 -9.36 23.84
C ILE A 143 -1.22 -10.48 23.13
N PRO A 144 -2.03 -11.30 23.78
CA PRO A 144 -2.89 -12.29 23.09
C PRO A 144 -3.82 -11.68 22.02
N VAL A 145 -4.36 -10.49 22.26
CA VAL A 145 -5.18 -9.78 21.26
C VAL A 145 -4.32 -9.33 20.09
N LEU A 146 -3.14 -8.77 20.35
CA LEU A 146 -2.18 -8.37 19.30
C LEU A 146 -1.78 -9.58 18.46
N GLU A 147 -1.40 -10.69 19.06
CA GLU A 147 -1.04 -11.95 18.37
C GLU A 147 -2.20 -12.44 17.48
N LYS A 148 -3.42 -12.40 17.98
CA LYS A 148 -4.61 -12.79 17.19
C LYS A 148 -4.85 -11.85 16.02
N LEU A 149 -4.61 -10.55 16.18
CA LEU A 149 -4.72 -9.57 15.09
C LEU A 149 -3.63 -9.78 14.03
N LEU A 150 -2.40 -10.04 14.45
CA LEU A 150 -1.29 -10.35 13.56
C LEU A 150 -1.51 -11.66 12.81
N ALA A 151 -1.92 -12.72 13.49
CA ALA A 151 -2.21 -14.02 12.89
C ALA A 151 -3.27 -13.97 11.79
N ARG A 152 -4.28 -13.09 11.91
CA ARG A 152 -5.27 -12.85 10.85
C ARG A 152 -4.67 -12.26 9.57
N LYS A 153 -3.47 -11.69 9.66
CA LYS A 153 -2.72 -11.13 8.53
C LYS A 153 -1.58 -12.05 8.08
N GLY A 154 -1.45 -13.22 8.69
CA GLY A 154 -0.35 -14.13 8.44
C GLY A 154 0.98 -13.67 9.04
N GLU A 155 0.97 -12.76 10.02
CA GLU A 155 2.16 -12.22 10.67
C GLU A 155 2.35 -12.82 12.07
N SER A 156 3.59 -13.04 12.46
CA SER A 156 3.98 -13.44 13.82
C SER A 156 4.34 -12.23 14.68
N LEU A 157 4.31 -12.40 16.01
CA LEU A 157 4.78 -11.36 16.95
C LEU A 157 6.28 -11.03 16.72
N ALA A 158 7.08 -12.02 16.32
CA ALA A 158 8.49 -11.80 16.00
C ALA A 158 8.66 -10.90 14.75
N GLU A 159 7.91 -11.14 13.69
CA GLU A 159 7.93 -10.29 12.51
C GLU A 159 7.43 -8.89 12.80
N PHE A 160 6.36 -8.77 13.59
CA PHE A 160 5.88 -7.48 14.08
C PHE A 160 6.98 -6.69 14.81
N ARG A 161 7.72 -7.32 15.74
CA ARG A 161 8.82 -6.67 16.47
C ARG A 161 9.97 -6.25 15.55
N MET A 162 10.29 -7.05 14.55
CA MET A 162 11.28 -6.67 13.53
C MET A 162 10.84 -5.46 12.72
N ALA A 163 9.57 -5.44 12.30
CA ALA A 163 9.01 -4.31 11.57
C ALA A 163 8.92 -3.05 12.44
N LEU A 164 8.61 -3.19 13.72
CA LEU A 164 8.62 -2.10 14.69
C LEU A 164 10.02 -1.52 14.88
N ALA A 165 11.06 -2.38 15.03
CA ALA A 165 12.44 -1.95 15.08
C ALA A 165 12.85 -1.19 13.81
N ARG A 166 12.50 -1.69 12.63
CA ARG A 166 12.74 -1.01 11.36
C ARG A 166 12.13 0.38 11.33
N THR A 167 10.85 0.49 11.70
CA THR A 167 10.13 1.77 11.77
C THR A 167 10.79 2.74 12.76
N THR A 168 11.22 2.25 13.94
CA THR A 168 11.89 3.07 14.95
C THR A 168 13.20 3.66 14.41
N TYR A 169 14.02 2.86 13.71
CA TYR A 169 15.23 3.35 13.06
C TYR A 169 14.92 4.36 11.96
N MET A 170 13.91 4.09 11.11
CA MET A 170 13.51 5.01 10.03
C MET A 170 13.05 6.36 10.58
N LEU A 171 12.20 6.37 11.62
CA LEU A 171 11.74 7.60 12.26
C LEU A 171 12.89 8.37 12.92
N ALA A 172 13.83 7.69 13.55
CA ALA A 172 15.01 8.33 14.12
C ALA A 172 15.84 9.05 13.05
N LEU A 173 16.03 8.44 11.88
CA LEU A 173 16.74 9.05 10.75
C LEU A 173 15.93 10.18 10.10
N ALA A 174 14.61 10.07 10.05
CA ALA A 174 13.74 11.05 9.41
C ALA A 174 13.56 12.33 10.23
N LYS A 175 13.82 12.26 11.52
CA LYS A 175 13.61 13.38 12.44
C LYS A 175 14.36 14.63 11.97
N GLY A 176 13.62 15.73 11.78
CA GLY A 176 14.15 17.02 11.33
C GLY A 176 14.30 17.16 9.80
N HIS A 177 14.00 16.10 9.03
CA HIS A 177 14.00 16.17 7.56
C HIS A 177 12.64 16.51 6.94
N VAL A 178 11.58 16.44 7.74
CA VAL A 178 10.20 16.74 7.31
C VAL A 178 9.70 17.99 8.01
N HIS A 179 9.15 18.91 7.24
CA HIS A 179 8.57 20.14 7.75
C HIS A 179 7.12 20.25 7.29
N ILE A 180 6.21 20.39 8.24
CA ILE A 180 4.77 20.55 7.97
C ILE A 180 4.41 22.01 8.13
N THR A 181 3.93 22.62 7.06
CA THR A 181 3.47 24.01 7.04
C THR A 181 2.02 24.14 7.50
N ASP A 182 1.60 25.35 7.82
CA ASP A 182 0.20 25.64 8.15
C ASP A 182 -0.73 25.37 6.96
N ALA A 183 -0.24 25.59 5.74
CA ALA A 183 -0.98 25.28 4.52
C ALA A 183 -1.24 23.77 4.35
N ASP A 184 -0.28 22.92 4.73
CA ASP A 184 -0.45 21.46 4.71
C ASP A 184 -1.53 21.04 5.72
N VAL A 185 -1.52 21.64 6.91
CA VAL A 185 -2.54 21.37 7.94
C VAL A 185 -3.93 21.82 7.48
N GLU A 186 -4.05 22.98 6.84
CA GLU A 186 -5.32 23.45 6.28
C GLU A 186 -5.81 22.55 5.16
N MET A 187 -4.93 22.09 4.28
CA MET A 187 -5.27 21.15 3.20
C MET A 187 -5.76 19.83 3.78
N ALA A 188 -5.05 19.27 4.76
CA ALA A 188 -5.48 18.05 5.44
C ALA A 188 -6.82 18.23 6.18
N TYR A 189 -7.04 19.40 6.77
CA TYR A 189 -8.32 19.70 7.40
C TYR A 189 -9.46 19.73 6.38
N LYS A 190 -9.30 20.39 5.25
CA LYS A 190 -10.30 20.45 4.17
C LYS A 190 -10.59 19.05 3.61
N SER A 191 -9.56 18.25 3.38
CA SER A 191 -9.72 16.88 2.91
C SER A 191 -10.43 15.99 3.96
N ASN A 192 -10.12 16.14 5.25
CA ASN A 192 -10.67 15.26 6.29
C ASN A 192 -12.03 15.71 6.84
N PHE A 193 -12.24 17.00 6.96
CA PHE A 193 -13.40 17.61 7.64
C PHE A 193 -14.29 18.43 6.70
N GLY A 194 -13.85 18.72 5.48
CA GLY A 194 -14.62 19.36 4.43
C GLY A 194 -15.77 18.52 3.90
N PRO A 195 -16.57 19.10 2.98
CA PRO A 195 -17.65 18.36 2.32
C PRO A 195 -17.09 17.24 1.46
N LYS A 196 -17.77 16.10 1.44
CA LYS A 196 -17.38 14.90 0.68
C LYS A 196 -18.56 14.33 -0.08
N VAL A 197 -18.27 13.54 -1.07
CA VAL A 197 -19.26 12.68 -1.72
C VAL A 197 -18.80 11.23 -1.61
N GLU A 198 -19.75 10.34 -1.40
CA GLU A 198 -19.55 8.90 -1.53
C GLU A 198 -20.08 8.49 -2.88
N VAL A 199 -19.20 7.99 -3.73
CA VAL A 199 -19.50 7.61 -5.11
C VAL A 199 -19.15 6.14 -5.35
N ARG A 200 -19.66 5.60 -6.45
CA ARG A 200 -19.08 4.41 -7.08
C ARG A 200 -18.37 4.86 -8.34
N ASP A 201 -17.06 4.74 -8.35
CA ASP A 201 -16.22 5.07 -9.50
C ASP A 201 -16.01 3.83 -10.36
N ILE A 202 -16.51 3.87 -11.58
CA ILE A 202 -16.39 2.81 -12.58
C ILE A 202 -15.42 3.28 -13.64
N VAL A 203 -14.22 2.72 -13.62
CA VAL A 203 -13.13 3.12 -14.51
C VAL A 203 -13.08 2.18 -15.70
N VAL A 204 -13.10 2.74 -16.91
CA VAL A 204 -13.06 1.98 -18.17
C VAL A 204 -12.02 2.55 -19.13
N SER A 205 -11.63 1.76 -20.15
CA SER A 205 -10.55 2.11 -21.07
C SER A 205 -11.03 2.81 -22.35
N SER A 206 -12.32 2.67 -22.70
CA SER A 206 -12.86 3.18 -23.96
C SER A 206 -14.23 3.82 -23.79
N PHE A 207 -14.63 4.65 -24.76
CA PHE A 207 -15.98 5.22 -24.83
C PHE A 207 -17.05 4.15 -25.06
N ASP A 208 -16.74 3.05 -25.75
CA ASP A 208 -17.66 1.93 -25.97
C ASP A 208 -17.95 1.20 -24.65
N ASP A 209 -16.93 0.97 -23.83
CA ASP A 209 -17.10 0.42 -22.49
C ASP A 209 -17.91 1.37 -21.60
N ALA A 210 -17.67 2.68 -21.70
CA ALA A 210 -18.42 3.68 -20.96
C ALA A 210 -19.90 3.72 -21.38
N ALA A 211 -20.19 3.58 -22.67
CA ALA A 211 -21.56 3.47 -23.19
C ALA A 211 -22.23 2.19 -22.68
N THR A 212 -21.51 1.07 -22.64
CA THR A 212 -21.98 -0.21 -22.10
C THR A 212 -22.35 -0.07 -20.62
N VAL A 213 -21.45 0.48 -19.78
CA VAL A 213 -21.70 0.72 -18.35
C VAL A 213 -22.94 1.62 -18.17
N ARG A 214 -23.04 2.70 -18.96
CA ARG A 214 -24.19 3.60 -18.90
C ARG A 214 -25.49 2.87 -19.25
N HIS A 215 -25.51 2.07 -20.32
CA HIS A 215 -26.66 1.27 -20.73
C HIS A 215 -27.10 0.29 -19.62
N LEU A 216 -26.14 -0.43 -18.99
CA LEU A 216 -26.44 -1.37 -17.92
C LEU A 216 -27.11 -0.66 -16.72
N ILE A 217 -26.58 0.47 -16.31
CA ILE A 217 -27.08 1.19 -15.13
C ILE A 217 -28.38 1.94 -15.44
N MET A 218 -28.43 2.69 -16.54
CA MET A 218 -29.55 3.63 -16.82
C MET A 218 -30.72 2.94 -17.48
N ASP A 219 -30.48 2.01 -18.42
CA ASP A 219 -31.56 1.39 -19.23
C ASP A 219 -31.94 0.01 -18.67
N LYS A 220 -30.97 -0.77 -18.19
CA LYS A 220 -31.22 -2.08 -17.61
C LYS A 220 -31.46 -2.04 -16.10
N HIS A 221 -31.21 -0.90 -15.45
CA HIS A 221 -31.35 -0.70 -14.01
C HIS A 221 -30.54 -1.70 -13.17
N GLU A 222 -29.37 -2.11 -13.68
CA GLU A 222 -28.45 -2.97 -12.95
C GLU A 222 -27.85 -2.23 -11.77
N ASN A 223 -27.51 -2.98 -10.71
CA ASN A 223 -26.90 -2.40 -9.51
C ASN A 223 -25.49 -1.85 -9.84
N PRO A 224 -25.26 -0.54 -9.67
CA PRO A 224 -23.96 0.08 -9.98
C PRO A 224 -22.77 -0.57 -9.28
N ALA A 225 -22.96 -1.18 -8.11
CA ALA A 225 -21.90 -1.93 -7.43
C ALA A 225 -21.51 -3.20 -8.20
N ILE A 226 -22.47 -3.91 -8.75
CA ILE A 226 -22.23 -5.12 -9.55
C ILE A 226 -21.58 -4.75 -10.87
N VAL A 227 -22.08 -3.69 -11.53
CA VAL A 227 -21.50 -3.18 -12.77
C VAL A 227 -20.03 -2.75 -12.55
N ALA A 228 -19.73 -2.07 -11.44
CA ALA A 228 -18.34 -1.73 -11.07
C ALA A 228 -17.45 -2.96 -10.88
N GLN A 229 -17.96 -4.02 -10.24
CA GLN A 229 -17.20 -5.27 -10.03
C GLN A 229 -16.88 -6.00 -11.34
N GLN A 230 -17.77 -5.90 -12.32
CA GLN A 230 -17.68 -6.65 -13.58
C GLN A 230 -16.93 -5.89 -14.68
N HIS A 231 -17.05 -4.55 -14.70
CA HIS A 231 -16.61 -3.71 -15.82
C HIS A 231 -15.48 -2.74 -15.48
N SER A 232 -15.24 -2.44 -14.18
CA SER A 232 -14.18 -1.51 -13.82
C SER A 232 -12.79 -2.14 -13.95
N ILE A 233 -11.89 -1.45 -14.67
CA ILE A 233 -10.48 -1.84 -14.79
C ILE A 233 -9.68 -1.48 -13.54
N ASN A 234 -10.21 -0.66 -12.64
CA ASN A 234 -9.63 -0.41 -11.32
C ASN A 234 -9.96 -1.56 -10.36
N THR A 235 -9.17 -2.64 -10.43
CA THR A 235 -9.39 -3.87 -9.67
C THR A 235 -9.36 -3.68 -8.15
N GLN A 236 -8.64 -2.67 -7.65
CA GLN A 236 -8.57 -2.37 -6.21
C GLN A 236 -9.91 -1.87 -5.67
N ASN A 237 -10.60 -1.04 -6.45
CA ASN A 237 -11.88 -0.46 -6.08
C ASN A 237 -13.06 -1.33 -6.52
N ALA A 238 -12.94 -2.01 -7.65
CA ALA A 238 -13.97 -2.90 -8.21
C ALA A 238 -14.44 -3.96 -7.19
N ALA A 239 -13.52 -4.57 -6.43
CA ALA A 239 -13.87 -5.56 -5.41
C ALA A 239 -14.89 -5.05 -4.37
N ASN A 240 -14.88 -3.73 -4.08
CA ASN A 240 -15.84 -3.06 -3.19
C ASN A 240 -17.02 -2.42 -3.96
N GLY A 241 -17.23 -2.82 -5.20
CA GLY A 241 -18.27 -2.25 -6.07
C GLY A 241 -18.01 -0.79 -6.44
N GLY A 242 -16.76 -0.42 -6.64
CA GLY A 242 -16.33 0.93 -7.02
C GLY A 242 -16.46 1.99 -5.92
N LEU A 243 -16.78 1.60 -4.67
CA LEU A 243 -17.08 2.56 -3.59
C LEU A 243 -15.86 3.39 -3.22
N GLU A 244 -16.01 4.73 -3.31
CA GLU A 244 -14.97 5.70 -3.01
C GLU A 244 -15.55 6.94 -2.33
N ILE A 245 -14.74 7.60 -1.48
CA ILE A 245 -15.08 8.88 -0.85
C ILE A 245 -14.18 9.95 -1.45
N ILE A 246 -14.80 10.93 -2.12
CA ILE A 246 -14.10 12.04 -2.76
C ILE A 246 -14.29 13.30 -1.87
N PRO A 247 -13.21 13.83 -1.25
CA PRO A 247 -13.23 15.12 -0.60
C PRO A 247 -13.31 16.24 -1.65
N LEU A 248 -14.36 17.04 -1.62
CA LEU A 248 -14.61 18.05 -2.66
C LEU A 248 -13.65 19.26 -2.63
N GLU A 249 -12.94 19.45 -1.53
CA GLU A 249 -11.94 20.53 -1.37
C GLU A 249 -10.49 20.05 -1.48
N ASP A 250 -10.27 18.79 -1.89
CA ASP A 250 -8.94 18.22 -2.07
C ASP A 250 -8.34 18.64 -3.42
N LYS A 251 -7.45 19.62 -3.39
CA LYS A 251 -6.78 20.15 -4.58
C LYS A 251 -5.78 19.18 -5.23
N ALA A 252 -5.48 18.07 -4.59
CA ALA A 252 -4.63 17.03 -5.17
C ALA A 252 -5.36 16.18 -6.22
N LEU A 253 -6.70 16.18 -6.18
CA LEU A 253 -7.53 15.49 -7.15
C LEU A 253 -7.77 16.35 -8.39
N PRO A 254 -7.96 15.73 -9.57
CA PRO A 254 -8.28 16.46 -10.81
C PRO A 254 -9.53 17.32 -10.66
N LYS A 255 -9.42 18.60 -11.03
CA LYS A 255 -10.55 19.54 -10.90
C LYS A 255 -11.81 19.05 -11.61
N ILE A 256 -11.67 18.43 -12.79
CA ILE A 256 -12.82 17.88 -13.54
C ILE A 256 -13.55 16.78 -12.75
N LEU A 257 -12.81 15.96 -11.97
CA LEU A 257 -13.42 14.95 -11.10
C LEU A 257 -14.19 15.60 -9.96
N LEU A 258 -13.61 16.60 -9.32
CA LEU A 258 -14.22 17.32 -8.19
C LEU A 258 -15.48 18.05 -8.62
N ASP A 259 -15.42 18.79 -9.74
CA ASP A 259 -16.55 19.53 -10.27
C ASP A 259 -17.70 18.56 -10.64
N THR A 260 -17.40 17.48 -11.37
CA THR A 260 -18.42 16.47 -11.73
C THR A 260 -19.02 15.83 -10.48
N ALA A 261 -18.20 15.44 -9.51
CA ALA A 261 -18.68 14.81 -8.31
C ALA A 261 -19.55 15.73 -7.42
N ALA A 262 -19.26 17.04 -7.42
CA ALA A 262 -20.02 18.05 -6.67
C ALA A 262 -21.42 18.30 -7.26
N GLU A 263 -21.54 18.28 -8.61
CA GLU A 263 -22.77 18.55 -9.34
C GLU A 263 -23.80 17.42 -9.25
N LEU A 264 -23.34 16.17 -9.17
CA LEU A 264 -24.22 14.99 -9.14
C LEU A 264 -25.25 15.04 -8.01
N GLN A 265 -26.43 14.49 -8.28
CA GLN A 265 -27.45 14.21 -7.27
C GLN A 265 -27.40 12.73 -6.82
N PRO A 266 -27.87 12.39 -5.63
CA PRO A 266 -27.95 10.99 -5.19
C PRO A 266 -28.67 10.10 -6.21
N ASN A 267 -28.07 8.94 -6.50
CA ASN A 267 -28.52 7.99 -7.53
C ASN A 267 -28.42 8.52 -8.98
N GLU A 268 -27.55 9.48 -9.22
CA GLU A 268 -27.24 9.96 -10.56
C GLU A 268 -25.90 9.41 -11.04
N LEU A 269 -25.83 9.08 -12.35
CA LEU A 269 -24.60 8.65 -13.04
C LEU A 269 -24.06 9.81 -13.87
N SER A 270 -22.79 10.15 -13.68
CA SER A 270 -22.12 11.18 -14.46
C SER A 270 -21.98 10.83 -15.94
N ALA A 271 -21.65 11.81 -16.77
CA ALA A 271 -20.99 11.55 -18.04
C ALA A 271 -19.61 10.88 -17.79
N ALA A 272 -19.03 10.28 -18.84
CA ALA A 272 -17.69 9.73 -18.77
C ALA A 272 -16.67 10.88 -18.62
N VAL A 273 -15.90 10.87 -17.53
CA VAL A 273 -14.89 11.89 -17.19
C VAL A 273 -13.51 11.37 -17.60
N PRO A 274 -12.82 11.99 -18.56
CA PRO A 274 -11.48 11.56 -18.96
C PRO A 274 -10.44 11.99 -17.92
N ILE A 275 -9.72 11.02 -17.35
CA ILE A 275 -8.66 11.26 -16.38
C ILE A 275 -7.48 10.33 -16.71
N ASN A 276 -6.31 10.90 -16.97
CA ASN A 276 -5.05 10.16 -17.19
C ASN A 276 -5.15 9.01 -18.21
N GLY A 277 -5.94 9.19 -19.28
CA GLY A 277 -6.09 8.19 -20.34
C GLY A 277 -7.14 7.10 -20.07
N THR A 278 -7.86 7.19 -18.97
CA THR A 278 -9.02 6.35 -18.63
C THR A 278 -10.28 7.19 -18.54
N LEU A 279 -11.43 6.55 -18.56
CA LEU A 279 -12.74 7.18 -18.42
C LEU A 279 -13.36 6.75 -17.08
N HIS A 280 -13.79 7.73 -16.31
CA HIS A 280 -14.41 7.53 -15.00
C HIS A 280 -15.91 7.84 -15.09
N LEU A 281 -16.76 6.92 -14.67
CA LEU A 281 -18.20 7.12 -14.52
C LEU A 281 -18.52 7.08 -13.01
N LEU A 282 -19.01 8.20 -12.50
CA LEU A 282 -19.30 8.37 -11.09
C LEU A 282 -20.80 8.17 -10.84
N TRP A 283 -21.16 7.19 -10.03
CA TRP A 283 -22.51 7.04 -9.49
C TRP A 283 -22.55 7.60 -8.07
N LEU A 284 -23.29 8.69 -7.85
CA LEU A 284 -23.37 9.29 -6.52
C LEU A 284 -24.26 8.48 -5.59
N VAL A 285 -23.67 8.00 -4.48
CA VAL A 285 -24.38 7.31 -3.41
C VAL A 285 -25.00 8.32 -2.43
N LYS A 286 -24.16 9.23 -1.90
CA LYS A 286 -24.63 10.29 -1.00
C LYS A 286 -23.65 11.46 -0.91
N LYS A 287 -24.17 12.62 -0.53
CA LYS A 287 -23.37 13.79 -0.13
C LYS A 287 -23.18 13.80 1.39
N VAL A 288 -21.95 14.04 1.82
CA VAL A 288 -21.58 14.13 3.24
C VAL A 288 -21.19 15.59 3.52
N PRO A 289 -21.96 16.30 4.35
CA PRO A 289 -21.66 17.70 4.63
C PRO A 289 -20.35 17.83 5.42
N ALA A 290 -19.76 19.03 5.38
CA ALA A 290 -18.59 19.36 6.17
C ALA A 290 -18.83 19.11 7.67
N SER A 291 -17.79 18.64 8.35
CA SER A 291 -17.81 18.45 9.80
C SER A 291 -17.92 19.80 10.52
N LYS A 292 -18.65 19.80 11.64
CA LYS A 292 -18.76 21.00 12.52
C LYS A 292 -17.55 21.16 13.46
N VAL A 293 -16.57 20.27 13.43
CA VAL A 293 -15.38 20.34 14.27
C VAL A 293 -14.45 21.44 13.74
N PRO A 294 -14.16 22.51 14.49
CA PRO A 294 -13.31 23.58 14.01
C PRO A 294 -11.84 23.15 13.95
N LEU A 295 -11.08 23.70 12.98
CA LEU A 295 -9.66 23.44 12.80
C LEU A 295 -8.85 23.57 14.09
N SER A 296 -9.15 24.58 14.92
CA SER A 296 -8.44 24.83 16.18
C SER A 296 -8.45 23.65 17.16
N LYS A 297 -9.47 22.78 17.10
CA LYS A 297 -9.55 21.57 17.96
C LYS A 297 -8.75 20.38 17.44
N VAL A 298 -8.44 20.36 16.16
CA VAL A 298 -7.79 19.20 15.50
C VAL A 298 -6.43 19.53 14.90
N ARG A 299 -6.04 20.81 14.90
CA ARG A 299 -4.83 21.33 14.27
C ARG A 299 -3.57 20.56 14.69
N ASP A 300 -3.36 20.45 16.01
CA ASP A 300 -2.14 19.81 16.54
C ASP A 300 -2.12 18.32 16.23
N GLY A 301 -3.27 17.65 16.28
CA GLY A 301 -3.42 16.25 15.88
C GLY A 301 -3.11 16.06 14.39
N LEU A 302 -3.70 16.88 13.51
CA LEU A 302 -3.44 16.84 12.08
C LEU A 302 -1.96 17.09 11.76
N LYS A 303 -1.34 18.07 12.43
CA LYS A 303 0.08 18.37 12.24
C LYS A 303 0.96 17.18 12.65
N ALA A 304 0.66 16.54 13.78
CA ALA A 304 1.37 15.37 14.26
C ALA A 304 1.20 14.17 13.32
N ASP A 305 -0.01 13.94 12.80
CA ASP A 305 -0.30 12.86 11.85
C ASP A 305 0.43 13.07 10.52
N LEU A 306 0.40 14.29 9.97
CA LEU A 306 1.13 14.66 8.76
C LEU A 306 2.64 14.51 8.93
N LEU A 307 3.19 14.97 10.06
CA LEU A 307 4.61 14.82 10.35
C LEU A 307 5.01 13.36 10.40
N ASN A 308 4.27 12.53 11.13
CA ASN A 308 4.54 11.10 11.24
C ASN A 308 4.45 10.39 9.88
N GLN A 309 3.45 10.71 9.06
CA GLN A 309 3.34 10.17 7.70
C GLN A 309 4.52 10.59 6.83
N GLY A 310 4.88 11.87 6.84
CA GLY A 310 6.02 12.39 6.09
C GLY A 310 7.35 11.75 6.54
N GLU A 311 7.56 11.59 7.85
CA GLU A 311 8.74 10.93 8.39
C GLU A 311 8.82 9.45 8.00
N LEU A 312 7.71 8.73 8.00
CA LEU A 312 7.65 7.33 7.53
C LEU A 312 7.96 7.22 6.04
N GLN A 313 7.39 8.11 5.23
CA GLN A 313 7.62 8.15 3.79
C GLN A 313 9.08 8.51 3.47
N TRP A 314 9.62 9.53 4.11
CA TRP A 314 11.03 9.90 3.97
C TRP A 314 11.95 8.75 4.39
N GLY A 315 11.65 8.12 5.53
CA GLY A 315 12.40 6.98 6.05
C GLY A 315 12.41 5.79 5.10
N GLN A 316 11.30 5.51 4.40
CA GLN A 316 11.24 4.45 3.40
C GLN A 316 12.08 4.78 2.16
N ILE A 317 12.03 6.03 1.68
CA ILE A 317 12.87 6.49 0.56
C ILE A 317 14.35 6.38 0.93
N GLU A 318 14.70 6.84 2.12
CA GLU A 318 16.08 6.78 2.62
C GLU A 318 16.56 5.34 2.82
N LEU A 319 15.73 4.44 3.35
CA LEU A 319 16.04 3.01 3.44
C LEU A 319 16.37 2.43 2.05
N ASN A 320 15.54 2.69 1.05
CA ASN A 320 15.77 2.20 -0.30
C ASN A 320 17.11 2.72 -0.87
N ARG A 321 17.42 4.01 -0.64
CA ARG A 321 18.69 4.62 -1.02
C ARG A 321 19.88 3.96 -0.32
N LEU A 322 19.78 3.76 0.98
CA LEU A 322 20.83 3.15 1.80
C LEU A 322 21.10 1.70 1.37
N VAL A 323 20.06 0.91 1.13
CA VAL A 323 20.19 -0.48 0.64
C VAL A 323 20.85 -0.50 -0.73
N ALA A 324 20.42 0.36 -1.66
CA ALA A 324 20.99 0.44 -3.00
C ALA A 324 22.48 0.83 -3.01
N GLN A 325 22.94 1.60 -2.02
CA GLN A 325 24.34 2.00 -1.87
C GLN A 325 25.19 1.02 -1.05
N SER A 326 24.58 0.01 -0.44
CA SER A 326 25.27 -0.95 0.43
C SER A 326 25.94 -2.05 -0.39
N LYS A 327 27.15 -2.43 0.01
CA LYS A 327 27.81 -3.63 -0.52
C LYS A 327 27.27 -4.85 0.25
N ILE A 328 26.41 -5.63 -0.41
CA ILE A 328 25.78 -6.83 0.16
C ILE A 328 26.42 -8.08 -0.46
N THR A 329 26.91 -8.99 0.38
CA THR A 329 27.42 -10.30 -0.03
C THR A 329 26.62 -11.37 0.72
N ILE A 330 26.13 -12.37 -0.01
CA ILE A 330 25.34 -13.48 0.55
C ILE A 330 26.19 -14.74 0.47
N ASP A 331 26.70 -15.19 1.61
CA ASP A 331 27.63 -16.32 1.70
C ASP A 331 26.91 -17.68 1.68
N ASN A 332 25.64 -17.73 2.11
CA ASN A 332 24.86 -18.96 2.07
C ASN A 332 24.50 -19.32 0.63
N PRO A 333 24.88 -20.50 0.10
CA PRO A 333 24.69 -20.84 -1.30
C PRO A 333 23.21 -20.94 -1.73
N ILE A 334 22.33 -21.41 -0.83
CA ILE A 334 20.88 -21.49 -1.10
C ILE A 334 20.31 -20.10 -1.27
N LEU A 335 20.56 -19.21 -0.30
CA LEU A 335 20.05 -17.84 -0.32
C LEU A 335 20.67 -17.01 -1.44
N ASN A 336 21.94 -17.24 -1.79
CA ASN A 336 22.60 -16.58 -2.91
C ASN A 336 21.97 -16.99 -4.25
N GLN A 337 21.64 -18.25 -4.42
CA GLN A 337 20.94 -18.75 -5.62
C GLN A 337 19.53 -18.14 -5.75
N GLU A 338 18.74 -18.14 -4.66
CA GLU A 338 17.40 -17.54 -4.64
C GLU A 338 17.44 -16.02 -4.90
N PHE A 339 18.40 -15.32 -4.31
CA PHE A 339 18.60 -13.90 -4.52
C PHE A 339 19.03 -13.57 -5.95
N ALA A 340 19.88 -14.38 -6.56
CA ALA A 340 20.30 -14.20 -7.93
C ALA A 340 19.12 -14.33 -8.91
N ALA A 341 18.28 -15.34 -8.73
CA ALA A 341 17.08 -15.56 -9.53
C ALA A 341 16.07 -14.40 -9.38
N LEU A 342 15.87 -13.91 -8.14
CA LEU A 342 15.00 -12.77 -7.90
C LEU A 342 15.52 -11.49 -8.57
N ARG A 343 16.84 -11.24 -8.48
CA ARG A 343 17.48 -10.08 -9.11
C ARG A 343 17.36 -10.11 -10.64
N GLU A 344 17.49 -11.29 -11.24
CA GLU A 344 17.33 -11.49 -12.68
C GLU A 344 15.89 -11.20 -13.11
N ALA A 345 14.90 -11.74 -12.39
CA ALA A 345 13.48 -11.48 -12.64
C ALA A 345 13.13 -9.97 -12.55
N TYR A 346 13.65 -9.25 -11.56
CA TYR A 346 13.47 -7.80 -11.45
C TYR A 346 14.16 -7.03 -12.59
N ALA A 347 15.34 -7.48 -13.04
CA ALA A 347 16.04 -6.86 -14.16
C ALA A 347 15.26 -7.01 -15.47
N GLU A 348 14.71 -8.20 -15.74
CA GLU A 348 13.85 -8.48 -16.88
C GLU A 348 12.58 -7.63 -16.87
N GLN A 349 11.91 -7.53 -15.71
CA GLN A 349 10.72 -6.71 -15.55
C GLN A 349 11.01 -5.22 -15.78
N ALA A 350 12.13 -4.72 -15.23
CA ALA A 350 12.56 -3.33 -15.45
C ALA A 350 12.91 -3.04 -16.91
N GLN A 351 13.42 -4.02 -17.63
CA GLN A 351 13.72 -3.92 -19.05
C GLN A 351 12.46 -3.94 -19.92
N ALA A 352 11.49 -4.80 -19.57
CA ALA A 352 10.18 -4.83 -20.22
C ALA A 352 9.46 -3.49 -20.09
N MET A 353 9.40 -2.91 -18.87
CA MET A 353 8.81 -1.59 -18.64
C MET A 353 9.49 -0.48 -19.46
N ARG A 354 10.82 -0.49 -19.55
CA ARG A 354 11.57 0.48 -20.37
C ARG A 354 11.28 0.35 -21.87
N ASN A 355 11.12 -0.87 -22.34
CA ASN A 355 10.78 -1.14 -23.75
C ASN A 355 9.36 -0.67 -24.08
N GLU A 356 8.40 -0.89 -23.19
CA GLU A 356 7.03 -0.39 -23.33
C GLU A 356 6.96 1.13 -23.34
N GLN A 357 7.70 1.82 -22.44
CA GLN A 357 7.78 3.28 -22.42
C GLN A 357 8.36 3.84 -23.72
N LYS A 358 9.40 3.21 -24.27
CA LYS A 358 9.98 3.59 -25.57
C LYS A 358 9.00 3.39 -26.73
N ALA A 359 8.25 2.28 -26.72
CA ALA A 359 7.23 2.01 -27.75
C ALA A 359 6.07 3.04 -27.71
N GLN A 360 5.64 3.44 -26.51
CA GLN A 360 4.62 4.47 -26.34
C GLN A 360 5.11 5.86 -26.79
N GLN A 361 6.35 6.22 -26.48
CA GLN A 361 6.95 7.47 -26.96
C GLN A 361 7.10 7.51 -28.50
N SER A 362 7.49 6.41 -29.14
CA SER A 362 7.59 6.31 -30.58
C SER A 362 6.23 6.43 -31.29
N ASN A 363 5.16 5.87 -30.71
CA ASN A 363 3.80 5.97 -31.23
C ASN A 363 3.22 7.40 -31.06
N ALA A 364 3.56 8.10 -29.99
CA ALA A 364 3.14 9.49 -29.77
C ALA A 364 3.78 10.47 -30.76
N THR A 365 4.98 10.16 -31.28
CA THR A 365 5.71 11.01 -32.25
C THR A 365 5.25 10.78 -33.68
N THR A 366 4.52 9.70 -33.97
CA THR A 366 4.04 9.34 -35.32
C THR A 366 2.57 9.73 -35.58
N ALA A 367 1.90 10.45 -34.68
CA ALA A 367 0.56 10.98 -34.94
C ALA A 367 0.64 12.07 -36.02
N PRO A 368 -0.08 11.97 -37.15
CA PRO A 368 0.00 12.95 -38.22
C PRO A 368 -0.59 14.28 -37.74
N ALA A 369 0.18 15.35 -37.92
CA ALA A 369 -0.26 16.72 -37.68
C ALA A 369 -1.54 16.99 -38.51
N THR A 370 -2.68 17.14 -37.83
CA THR A 370 -3.92 17.62 -38.44
C THR A 370 -3.69 19.02 -38.99
N LYS A 371 -3.74 19.15 -40.31
CA LYS A 371 -3.67 20.45 -41.00
C LYS A 371 -4.79 21.36 -40.48
N PRO A 372 -4.51 22.65 -40.27
CA PRO A 372 -5.57 23.60 -39.93
C PRO A 372 -6.59 23.68 -41.08
N HIS A 373 -7.86 23.55 -40.75
CA HIS A 373 -8.99 23.75 -41.67
C HIS A 373 -9.05 25.23 -41.99
N GLU A 374 -8.65 25.63 -43.23
CA GLU A 374 -8.94 26.95 -43.77
C GLU A 374 -10.44 27.12 -43.90
N SER A 375 -11.00 28.10 -43.21
CA SER A 375 -12.36 28.58 -43.44
C SER A 375 -12.39 29.39 -44.73
N PRO A 376 -13.32 29.12 -45.66
CA PRO A 376 -13.50 29.97 -46.81
C PRO A 376 -14.14 31.28 -46.39
N ALA A 377 -13.53 32.38 -46.79
CA ALA A 377 -14.09 33.72 -46.74
C ALA A 377 -15.26 33.81 -47.70
N LYS A 378 -16.42 34.23 -47.21
CA LYS A 378 -17.39 35.09 -47.89
C LYS A 378 -18.26 35.82 -46.87
#